data_688b088eadf4a498fa35b9adee4b57cc
#
_entry.id   688b088eadf4a498fa35b9adee4b57cc
#
_cell.length_a   1.000
_cell.length_b   1.000
_cell.length_c   1.000
_cell.angle_alpha   90.00
_cell.angle_beta   90.00
_cell.angle_gamma   90.00
#
_symmetry.space_group_name_H-M   'P 1'
#
loop_
_entity.id
_entity.type
_entity.pdbx_description
1 polymer ?
#
loop_
_entity_poly.entity_id
_entity_poly.type
_entity_poly.pdbx_seq_one_letter_code
_entity_poly.pdbx_strand_id
1 'polypeptide(L)'
;EDDRRVILSTNVLFGVQSLYMKDGGLTGMYYDYAMAAPLMIPDKKAEDMNVLILGMGTGTYATQCKKYFGDMSIEGVEIDDKITALSRQYFSLPDDVKVTTYDGRAYLQAIDEKYDVIMVDAYQDITIPFQMSSVEFFMMVKEHLNENGVMVVNMNMRGNNEGNINQYLSDTIASVFDHIVTGCGWFHKPGAVCFLQCRHGKDIRE
;
A
#
# COMPACT_ATOMS: atom_id res chain seq x y z
N GLU A 1 -15.15 13.21 -12.06
CA GLU A 1 -16.25 12.79 -11.20
C GLU A 1 -17.48 12.47 -12.03
N ASP A 2 -18.12 11.37 -11.72
CA ASP A 2 -19.43 10.97 -12.26
C ASP A 2 -20.39 10.59 -11.10
N ASP A 3 -21.58 10.07 -11.41
CA ASP A 3 -22.60 9.74 -10.39
C ASP A 3 -22.16 8.63 -9.43
N ARG A 4 -21.20 7.79 -9.82
CA ARG A 4 -20.79 6.61 -9.07
C ARG A 4 -19.42 6.74 -8.41
N ARG A 5 -18.53 7.57 -8.98
CA ARG A 5 -17.11 7.55 -8.57
C ARG A 5 -16.44 8.91 -8.70
N VAL A 6 -15.40 9.07 -7.93
CA VAL A 6 -14.44 10.18 -8.04
C VAL A 6 -13.09 9.59 -8.46
N ILE A 7 -12.44 10.21 -9.42
CA ILE A 7 -11.16 9.77 -9.98
C ILE A 7 -10.17 10.93 -9.87
N LEU A 8 -8.96 10.65 -9.37
CA LEU A 8 -7.82 11.52 -9.50
C LEU A 8 -6.92 11.02 -10.64
N SER A 9 -6.57 11.94 -11.52
CA SER A 9 -5.56 11.73 -12.57
C SER A 9 -4.70 12.99 -12.64
N THR A 10 -3.38 12.86 -12.54
CA THR A 10 -2.48 14.04 -12.53
C THR A 10 -1.86 14.29 -13.90
N ASN A 11 -0.89 13.54 -14.32
CA ASN A 11 -0.08 13.84 -15.51
C ASN A 11 -0.29 12.92 -16.71
N VAL A 12 -1.06 11.86 -16.57
CA VAL A 12 -1.27 10.87 -17.63
C VAL A 12 -2.69 11.00 -18.13
N LEU A 13 -2.87 11.35 -19.38
CA LEU A 13 -4.18 11.56 -20.02
C LEU A 13 -5.20 10.41 -19.83
N PHE A 14 -4.75 9.23 -19.41
CA PHE A 14 -5.60 8.05 -19.17
C PHE A 14 -5.18 7.26 -17.92
N GLY A 15 -4.27 7.79 -17.09
CA GLY A 15 -3.83 7.15 -15.85
C GLY A 15 -4.77 7.47 -14.69
N VAL A 16 -5.31 6.44 -14.05
CA VAL A 16 -6.05 6.58 -12.80
C VAL A 16 -5.06 6.41 -11.66
N GLN A 17 -4.82 7.48 -10.89
CA GLN A 17 -3.98 7.42 -9.68
C GLN A 17 -4.78 7.03 -8.45
N SER A 18 -5.99 7.56 -8.33
CA SER A 18 -6.88 7.20 -7.24
C SER A 18 -8.30 7.10 -7.73
N LEU A 19 -9.05 6.17 -7.17
CA LEU A 19 -10.45 5.92 -7.47
C LEU A 19 -11.21 5.72 -6.16
N TYR A 20 -12.29 6.46 -5.98
CA TYR A 20 -13.22 6.31 -4.86
C TYR A 20 -14.62 6.03 -5.39
N MET A 21 -15.27 5.01 -4.84
CA MET A 21 -16.67 4.68 -5.14
C MET A 21 -17.57 5.39 -4.15
N LYS A 22 -18.50 6.22 -4.62
CA LYS A 22 -19.40 7.05 -3.77
C LYS A 22 -20.32 6.25 -2.85
N ASP A 23 -20.64 5.02 -3.24
CA ASP A 23 -21.36 4.06 -2.38
C ASP A 23 -20.42 3.35 -1.37
N GLY A 24 -19.12 3.69 -1.43
CA GLY A 24 -18.07 3.06 -0.65
C GLY A 24 -17.80 1.61 -1.03
N GLY A 25 -18.26 1.16 -2.19
CA GLY A 25 -18.01 -0.18 -2.71
C GLY A 25 -16.56 -0.45 -3.10
N LEU A 26 -16.31 -1.66 -3.56
CA LEU A 26 -15.01 -2.06 -4.11
C LEU A 26 -14.75 -1.33 -5.42
N THR A 27 -13.50 -0.99 -5.65
CA THR A 27 -13.07 -0.17 -6.80
C THR A 27 -12.78 -0.99 -8.05
N GLY A 28 -12.53 -2.30 -7.90
CA GLY A 28 -11.97 -3.16 -8.93
C GLY A 28 -10.48 -2.89 -9.20
N MET A 29 -9.81 -2.12 -8.34
CA MET A 29 -8.40 -1.78 -8.44
C MET A 29 -7.58 -2.58 -7.41
N TYR A 30 -6.27 -2.39 -7.42
CA TYR A 30 -5.34 -3.09 -6.52
C TYR A 30 -5.61 -2.88 -5.02
N TYR A 31 -6.24 -1.78 -4.63
CA TYR A 31 -6.62 -1.51 -3.23
C TYR A 31 -7.47 -2.63 -2.65
N ASP A 32 -8.40 -3.16 -3.45
CA ASP A 32 -9.32 -4.22 -3.03
C ASP A 32 -8.56 -5.50 -2.68
N TYR A 33 -7.48 -5.80 -3.42
CA TYR A 33 -6.60 -6.94 -3.12
C TYR A 33 -5.70 -6.64 -1.91
N ALA A 34 -5.21 -5.41 -1.79
CA ALA A 34 -4.37 -5.00 -0.67
C ALA A 34 -5.09 -5.17 0.69
N MET A 35 -6.42 -5.10 0.71
CA MET A 35 -7.21 -5.40 1.92
C MET A 35 -7.08 -6.84 2.43
N ALA A 36 -6.45 -7.75 1.68
CA ALA A 36 -6.14 -9.07 2.20
C ALA A 36 -5.04 -9.07 3.28
N ALA A 37 -4.19 -8.02 3.32
CA ALA A 37 -3.07 -7.96 4.24
C ALA A 37 -3.45 -8.09 5.73
N PRO A 38 -4.43 -7.37 6.27
CA PRO A 38 -4.87 -7.57 7.65
C PRO A 38 -5.33 -8.99 7.95
N LEU A 39 -5.90 -9.69 6.97
CA LEU A 39 -6.38 -11.06 7.12
C LEU A 39 -5.26 -12.11 7.13
N MET A 40 -4.05 -11.73 6.73
CA MET A 40 -2.86 -12.60 6.74
C MET A 40 -2.16 -12.62 8.10
N ILE A 41 -2.53 -11.73 9.03
CA ILE A 41 -1.92 -11.62 10.34
C ILE A 41 -2.69 -12.50 11.32
N PRO A 42 -2.06 -13.57 11.87
CA PRO A 42 -2.74 -14.43 12.81
C PRO A 42 -2.95 -13.76 14.16
N ASP A 43 -3.95 -14.22 14.89
CA ASP A 43 -4.19 -13.94 16.32
C ASP A 43 -4.38 -12.44 16.66
N LYS A 44 -4.62 -11.58 15.66
CA LYS A 44 -4.92 -10.17 15.85
C LYS A 44 -6.15 -9.78 15.04
N LYS A 45 -7.09 -9.10 15.68
CA LYS A 45 -8.24 -8.57 14.98
C LYS A 45 -7.83 -7.37 14.14
N ALA A 46 -8.43 -7.23 12.96
CA ALA A 46 -8.12 -6.13 12.06
C ALA A 46 -8.36 -4.75 12.69
N GLU A 47 -9.40 -4.61 13.50
CA GLU A 47 -9.74 -3.37 14.23
C GLU A 47 -8.67 -2.93 15.24
N ASP A 48 -7.84 -3.88 15.73
CA ASP A 48 -6.75 -3.61 16.69
C ASP A 48 -5.39 -3.36 16.01
N MET A 49 -5.35 -3.31 14.69
CA MET A 49 -4.10 -3.18 13.91
C MET A 49 -3.70 -1.73 13.68
N ASN A 50 -2.38 -1.51 13.64
CA ASN A 50 -1.77 -0.27 13.20
C ASN A 50 -1.33 -0.40 11.75
N VAL A 51 -1.74 0.52 10.90
CA VAL A 51 -1.46 0.52 9.47
C VAL A 51 -0.72 1.79 9.08
N LEU A 52 0.38 1.65 8.37
CA LEU A 52 1.09 2.75 7.72
C LEU A 52 0.93 2.65 6.20
N ILE A 53 0.66 3.78 5.55
CA ILE A 53 0.55 3.88 4.09
C ILE A 53 1.59 4.88 3.59
N LEU A 54 2.60 4.41 2.88
CA LEU A 54 3.62 5.24 2.23
C LEU A 54 3.21 5.52 0.79
N GLY A 55 2.93 6.78 0.49
CA GLY A 55 2.26 7.20 -0.74
C GLY A 55 0.75 7.01 -0.63
N MET A 56 0.14 7.68 0.36
CA MET A 56 -1.28 7.48 0.67
C MET A 56 -2.20 7.90 -0.50
N GLY A 57 -1.77 8.83 -1.34
CA GLY A 57 -2.61 9.39 -2.39
C GLY A 57 -3.87 10.02 -1.80
N THR A 58 -5.03 9.71 -2.37
CA THR A 58 -6.31 10.21 -1.85
C THR A 58 -6.88 9.39 -0.69
N GLY A 59 -6.16 8.35 -0.23
CA GLY A 59 -6.56 7.56 0.93
C GLY A 59 -7.62 6.49 0.66
N THR A 60 -7.79 6.05 -0.58
CA THR A 60 -8.80 5.02 -0.92
C THR A 60 -8.59 3.74 -0.13
N TYR A 61 -7.35 3.27 0.01
CA TYR A 61 -7.06 2.09 0.84
C TYR A 61 -7.44 2.30 2.31
N ALA A 62 -7.09 3.46 2.88
CA ALA A 62 -7.46 3.80 4.25
C ALA A 62 -8.99 3.83 4.45
N THR A 63 -9.71 4.46 3.53
CA THR A 63 -11.18 4.53 3.56
C THR A 63 -11.81 3.14 3.49
N GLN A 64 -11.30 2.26 2.62
CA GLN A 64 -11.76 0.88 2.53
C GLN A 64 -11.44 0.08 3.80
N CYS A 65 -10.24 0.20 4.35
CA CYS A 65 -9.87 -0.47 5.59
C CYS A 65 -10.80 -0.07 6.73
N LYS A 66 -11.05 1.22 6.92
CA LYS A 66 -12.01 1.70 7.92
C LYS A 66 -13.42 1.15 7.72
N LYS A 67 -13.89 1.11 6.48
CA LYS A 67 -15.22 0.60 6.14
C LYS A 67 -15.40 -0.88 6.44
N TYR A 68 -14.41 -1.71 6.06
CA TYR A 68 -14.56 -3.17 6.09
C TYR A 68 -13.99 -3.83 7.34
N PHE A 69 -13.06 -3.18 8.03
CA PHE A 69 -12.38 -3.72 9.21
C PHE A 69 -12.62 -2.94 10.49
N GLY A 70 -13.34 -1.80 10.43
CA GLY A 70 -13.67 -1.02 11.62
C GLY A 70 -12.57 -0.02 12.02
N ASP A 71 -12.41 0.20 13.32
CA ASP A 71 -11.62 1.31 13.88
C ASP A 71 -10.11 1.07 13.91
N MET A 72 -9.54 0.55 12.83
CA MET A 72 -8.08 0.42 12.70
C MET A 72 -7.38 1.77 12.90
N SER A 73 -6.22 1.76 13.54
CA SER A 73 -5.33 2.92 13.58
C SER A 73 -4.60 3.04 12.24
N ILE A 74 -4.88 4.09 11.47
CA ILE A 74 -4.28 4.29 10.14
C ILE A 74 -3.53 5.61 10.08
N GLU A 75 -2.29 5.53 9.63
CA GLU A 75 -1.45 6.68 9.32
C GLU A 75 -1.01 6.65 7.86
N GLY A 76 -1.19 7.76 7.16
CA GLY A 76 -0.77 7.95 5.78
C GLY A 76 0.34 8.98 5.66
N VAL A 77 1.30 8.71 4.79
CA VAL A 77 2.34 9.65 4.40
C VAL A 77 2.16 9.96 2.91
N GLU A 78 1.99 11.24 2.60
CA GLU A 78 1.80 11.73 1.23
C GLU A 78 2.73 12.92 1.00
N ILE A 79 3.44 12.93 -0.12
CA ILE A 79 4.42 13.98 -0.41
C ILE A 79 3.76 15.28 -0.92
N ASP A 80 2.58 15.17 -1.53
CA ASP A 80 1.85 16.31 -2.10
C ASP A 80 0.70 16.75 -1.19
N ASP A 81 0.83 17.95 -0.60
CA ASP A 81 -0.18 18.55 0.27
C ASP A 81 -1.52 18.81 -0.43
N LYS A 82 -1.50 19.03 -1.75
CA LYS A 82 -2.72 19.22 -2.54
C LYS A 82 -3.51 17.93 -2.66
N ILE A 83 -2.82 16.78 -2.83
CA ILE A 83 -3.47 15.47 -2.84
C ILE A 83 -4.09 15.20 -1.47
N THR A 84 -3.38 15.50 -0.38
CA THR A 84 -3.92 15.41 0.99
C THR A 84 -5.17 16.28 1.17
N ALA A 85 -5.18 17.49 0.66
CA ALA A 85 -6.37 18.36 0.72
C ALA A 85 -7.55 17.78 -0.07
N LEU A 86 -7.30 17.25 -1.28
CA LEU A 86 -8.31 16.62 -2.12
C LEU A 86 -8.89 15.35 -1.48
N SER A 87 -8.09 14.59 -0.72
CA SER A 87 -8.52 13.35 -0.09
C SER A 87 -9.71 13.57 0.86
N ARG A 88 -9.68 14.60 1.66
CA ARG A 88 -10.76 14.95 2.58
C ARG A 88 -11.94 15.60 1.86
N GLN A 89 -11.67 16.44 0.86
CA GLN A 89 -12.71 17.18 0.17
C GLN A 89 -13.56 16.33 -0.77
N TYR A 90 -12.97 15.36 -1.45
CA TYR A 90 -13.62 14.61 -2.53
C TYR A 90 -13.60 13.09 -2.39
N PHE A 91 -12.70 12.54 -1.58
CA PHE A 91 -12.49 11.09 -1.48
C PHE A 91 -12.94 10.50 -0.16
N SER A 92 -13.65 11.30 0.65
CA SER A 92 -14.23 10.85 1.93
C SER A 92 -13.22 10.19 2.87
N LEU A 93 -11.98 10.69 2.87
CA LEU A 93 -10.98 10.21 3.83
C LEU A 93 -11.45 10.48 5.26
N PRO A 94 -11.57 9.46 6.12
CA PRO A 94 -12.03 9.63 7.50
C PRO A 94 -11.14 10.60 8.30
N ASP A 95 -11.76 11.41 9.17
CA ASP A 95 -11.06 12.45 9.94
C ASP A 95 -10.04 11.89 10.94
N ASP A 96 -10.24 10.67 11.40
CA ASP A 96 -9.38 9.96 12.34
C ASP A 96 -8.16 9.29 11.66
N VAL A 97 -8.07 9.30 10.34
CA VAL A 97 -6.85 8.90 9.62
C VAL A 97 -5.82 10.02 9.76
N LYS A 98 -4.72 9.72 10.43
CA LYS A 98 -3.60 10.66 10.56
C LYS A 98 -2.86 10.77 9.23
N VAL A 99 -2.65 12.00 8.73
CA VAL A 99 -1.90 12.24 7.49
C VAL A 99 -0.72 13.15 7.75
N THR A 100 0.45 12.71 7.32
CA THR A 100 1.69 13.48 7.38
C THR A 100 2.17 13.80 5.97
N THR A 101 2.30 15.08 5.65
CA THR A 101 2.87 15.52 4.37
C THR A 101 4.40 15.49 4.46
N TYR A 102 4.98 14.43 3.92
CA TYR A 102 6.42 14.20 3.96
C TYR A 102 6.87 13.16 2.92
N ASP A 103 8.20 13.05 2.70
CA ASP A 103 8.79 11.95 1.94
C ASP A 103 8.67 10.63 2.74
N GLY A 104 8.14 9.57 2.10
CA GLY A 104 7.84 8.32 2.79
C GLY A 104 9.08 7.60 3.34
N ARG A 105 10.22 7.66 2.65
CA ARG A 105 11.47 7.08 3.15
C ARG A 105 12.04 7.88 4.32
N ALA A 106 12.06 9.21 4.18
CA ALA A 106 12.53 10.09 5.24
C ALA A 106 11.63 10.00 6.48
N TYR A 107 10.33 9.76 6.28
CA TYR A 107 9.40 9.51 7.37
C TYR A 107 9.78 8.27 8.17
N LEU A 108 9.98 7.11 7.52
CA LEU A 108 10.42 5.89 8.19
C LEU A 108 11.75 6.07 8.94
N GLN A 109 12.67 6.87 8.42
CA GLN A 109 13.95 7.17 9.09
C GLN A 109 13.80 8.00 10.37
N ALA A 110 12.68 8.72 10.50
CA ALA A 110 12.45 9.67 11.59
C ALA A 110 11.59 9.11 12.73
N ILE A 111 11.03 7.91 12.56
CA ILE A 111 10.13 7.29 13.54
C ILE A 111 10.73 5.99 14.08
N ASP A 112 10.25 5.59 15.26
CA ASP A 112 10.57 4.29 15.89
C ASP A 112 9.34 3.37 16.00
N GLU A 113 8.17 3.86 15.58
CA GLU A 113 6.91 3.14 15.64
C GLU A 113 6.91 1.92 14.74
N LYS A 114 6.15 0.89 15.18
CA LYS A 114 5.95 -0.35 14.42
C LYS A 114 4.51 -0.54 14.04
N TYR A 115 4.32 -1.16 12.88
CA TYR A 115 3.02 -1.35 12.26
C TYR A 115 2.75 -2.83 11.97
N ASP A 116 1.48 -3.19 11.96
CA ASP A 116 1.05 -4.53 11.58
C ASP A 116 0.99 -4.66 10.05
N VAL A 117 0.57 -3.59 9.38
CA VAL A 117 0.57 -3.51 7.92
C VAL A 117 1.31 -2.25 7.48
N ILE A 118 2.26 -2.40 6.56
CA ILE A 118 2.87 -1.27 5.86
C ILE A 118 2.56 -1.41 4.37
N MET A 119 1.76 -0.48 3.83
CA MET A 119 1.50 -0.41 2.39
C MET A 119 2.47 0.56 1.73
N VAL A 120 3.16 0.11 0.69
CA VAL A 120 4.05 0.91 -0.14
C VAL A 120 3.40 1.12 -1.49
N ASP A 121 2.92 2.33 -1.72
CA ASP A 121 2.19 2.74 -2.94
C ASP A 121 2.68 4.10 -3.48
N ALA A 122 3.95 4.40 -3.24
CA ALA A 122 4.56 5.65 -3.69
C ALA A 122 5.03 5.52 -5.14
N TYR A 123 4.25 6.05 -6.05
CA TYR A 123 4.59 6.12 -7.46
C TYR A 123 4.90 7.54 -7.88
N GLN A 124 5.97 7.69 -8.67
CA GLN A 124 6.24 8.87 -9.45
C GLN A 124 5.97 8.51 -10.92
N ASP A 125 4.89 9.04 -11.47
CA ASP A 125 4.33 8.63 -12.78
C ASP A 125 3.94 7.15 -12.81
N ILE A 126 4.79 6.29 -13.38
CA ILE A 126 4.52 4.85 -13.55
C ILE A 126 5.56 3.96 -12.83
N THR A 127 6.51 4.54 -12.13
CA THR A 127 7.60 3.81 -11.46
C THR A 127 7.66 4.13 -9.97
N ILE A 128 8.07 3.13 -9.18
CA ILE A 128 8.44 3.37 -7.77
C ILE A 128 9.73 4.19 -7.78
N PRO A 129 9.83 5.29 -7.00
CA PRO A 129 11.05 6.06 -6.88
C PRO A 129 12.22 5.17 -6.44
N PHE A 130 13.39 5.36 -7.05
CA PHE A 130 14.56 4.50 -6.79
C PHE A 130 14.94 4.44 -5.31
N GLN A 131 14.75 5.52 -4.55
CA GLN A 131 14.99 5.56 -3.12
C GLN A 131 14.03 4.67 -2.30
N MET A 132 12.90 4.25 -2.88
CA MET A 132 11.93 3.35 -2.27
C MET A 132 11.94 1.94 -2.90
N SER A 133 12.96 1.62 -3.69
CA SER A 133 13.13 0.32 -4.36
C SER A 133 14.45 -0.37 -4.03
N SER A 134 15.21 0.14 -3.06
CA SER A 134 16.50 -0.41 -2.65
C SER A 134 16.38 -1.44 -1.52
N VAL A 135 17.38 -2.29 -1.36
CA VAL A 135 17.48 -3.26 -0.25
C VAL A 135 17.38 -2.56 1.11
N GLU A 136 18.07 -1.43 1.26
CA GLU A 136 18.08 -0.66 2.51
C GLU A 136 16.69 -0.11 2.84
N PHE A 137 15.91 0.30 1.84
CA PHE A 137 14.54 0.73 2.06
C PHE A 137 13.67 -0.43 2.56
N PHE A 138 13.75 -1.59 1.92
CA PHE A 138 12.96 -2.76 2.35
C PHE A 138 13.41 -3.32 3.70
N MET A 139 14.70 -3.25 4.03
CA MET A 139 15.20 -3.56 5.38
C MET A 139 14.59 -2.61 6.42
N MET A 140 14.55 -1.31 6.12
CA MET A 140 13.93 -0.31 6.99
C MET A 140 12.42 -0.60 7.17
N VAL A 141 11.69 -0.91 6.10
CA VAL A 141 10.28 -1.32 6.21
C VAL A 141 10.14 -2.55 7.11
N LYS A 142 11.01 -3.56 6.95
CA LYS A 142 11.00 -4.78 7.79
C LYS A 142 11.24 -4.47 9.26
N GLU A 143 12.13 -3.52 9.57
CA GLU A 143 12.40 -3.08 10.95
C GLU A 143 11.19 -2.39 11.60
N HIS A 144 10.35 -1.72 10.81
CA HIS A 144 9.12 -1.06 11.27
C HIS A 144 7.88 -1.97 11.24
N LEU A 145 8.01 -3.23 10.86
CA LEU A 145 6.94 -4.21 10.99
C LEU A 145 6.94 -4.86 12.38
N ASN A 146 5.74 -5.05 12.92
CA ASN A 146 5.53 -5.92 14.07
C ASN A 146 5.84 -7.37 13.73
N GLU A 147 5.95 -8.23 14.75
CA GLU A 147 6.02 -9.67 14.55
C GLU A 147 4.78 -10.15 13.77
N ASN A 148 4.98 -10.95 12.74
CA ASN A 148 3.96 -11.37 11.77
C ASN A 148 3.35 -10.23 10.93
N GLY A 149 3.89 -9.02 11.00
CA GLY A 149 3.42 -7.90 10.18
C GLY A 149 3.59 -8.14 8.69
N VAL A 150 2.78 -7.47 7.89
CA VAL A 150 2.73 -7.64 6.43
C VAL A 150 3.07 -6.35 5.72
N MET A 151 4.06 -6.39 4.83
CA MET A 151 4.24 -5.34 3.84
C MET A 151 3.41 -5.62 2.59
N VAL A 152 2.72 -4.63 2.08
CA VAL A 152 2.02 -4.66 0.79
C VAL A 152 2.69 -3.70 -0.16
N VAL A 153 3.06 -4.18 -1.35
CA VAL A 153 3.62 -3.33 -2.40
C VAL A 153 2.72 -3.38 -3.61
N ASN A 154 2.27 -2.22 -4.06
CA ASN A 154 1.68 -2.12 -5.38
C ASN A 154 2.80 -2.20 -6.42
N MET A 155 2.80 -3.24 -7.24
CA MET A 155 3.75 -3.43 -8.33
C MET A 155 3.03 -3.23 -9.65
N ASN A 156 3.32 -2.14 -10.35
CA ASN A 156 2.73 -1.87 -11.68
C ASN A 156 3.35 -2.79 -12.74
N MET A 157 2.98 -4.06 -12.71
CA MET A 157 3.54 -5.10 -13.58
C MET A 157 2.96 -4.99 -14.99
N ARG A 158 3.67 -4.33 -15.89
CA ARG A 158 3.40 -4.40 -17.33
C ARG A 158 4.44 -5.30 -17.99
N GLY A 159 3.99 -6.49 -18.41
CA GLY A 159 4.78 -7.43 -19.20
C GLY A 159 5.58 -8.47 -18.38
N ASN A 160 5.65 -9.69 -18.94
CA ASN A 160 6.36 -10.82 -18.34
C ASN A 160 7.75 -11.03 -18.96
N ASN A 161 8.41 -9.97 -19.45
CA ASN A 161 9.72 -10.09 -20.06
C ASN A 161 10.79 -10.21 -18.97
N GLU A 162 11.63 -11.22 -19.07
CA GLU A 162 12.83 -11.36 -18.25
C GLU A 162 13.69 -10.09 -18.31
N GLY A 163 14.20 -9.65 -17.15
CA GLY A 163 15.06 -8.47 -17.06
C GLY A 163 14.32 -7.13 -17.06
N ASN A 164 13.01 -7.12 -16.85
CA ASN A 164 12.28 -5.87 -16.67
C ASN A 164 12.46 -5.33 -15.23
N ILE A 165 12.12 -4.05 -15.01
CA ILE A 165 12.30 -3.37 -13.71
C ILE A 165 11.53 -4.05 -12.58
N ASN A 166 10.42 -4.72 -12.87
CA ASN A 166 9.62 -5.43 -11.89
C ASN A 166 10.31 -6.70 -11.39
N GLN A 167 11.07 -7.38 -12.27
CA GLN A 167 11.90 -8.51 -11.87
C GLN A 167 12.97 -8.05 -10.86
N TYR A 168 13.69 -6.97 -11.16
CA TYR A 168 14.69 -6.44 -10.24
C TYR A 168 14.09 -6.01 -8.92
N LEU A 169 12.90 -5.39 -8.94
CA LEU A 169 12.20 -5.03 -7.71
C LEU A 169 11.81 -6.28 -6.92
N SER A 170 11.26 -7.30 -7.57
CA SER A 170 10.92 -8.58 -6.93
C SER A 170 12.14 -9.26 -6.31
N ASP A 171 13.26 -9.31 -7.04
CA ASP A 171 14.51 -9.90 -6.55
C ASP A 171 15.06 -9.10 -5.35
N THR A 172 14.98 -7.77 -5.39
CA THR A 172 15.37 -6.91 -4.29
C THR A 172 14.54 -7.19 -3.05
N ILE A 173 13.22 -7.28 -3.19
CA ILE A 173 12.31 -7.62 -2.11
C ILE A 173 12.61 -9.02 -1.56
N ALA A 174 12.80 -10.01 -2.45
CA ALA A 174 13.11 -11.39 -2.07
C ALA A 174 14.43 -11.53 -1.32
N SER A 175 15.36 -10.59 -1.48
CA SER A 175 16.60 -10.58 -0.70
C SER A 175 16.40 -10.17 0.76
N VAL A 176 15.24 -9.58 1.10
CA VAL A 176 14.94 -9.06 2.45
C VAL A 176 13.84 -9.87 3.15
N PHE A 177 12.83 -10.34 2.41
CA PHE A 177 11.66 -11.04 2.94
C PHE A 177 11.66 -12.49 2.49
N ASP A 178 11.51 -13.40 3.46
CA ASP A 178 11.54 -14.86 3.21
C ASP A 178 10.22 -15.41 2.64
N HIS A 179 9.11 -14.72 2.90
CA HIS A 179 7.77 -15.13 2.47
C HIS A 179 7.13 -14.10 1.58
N ILE A 180 6.93 -14.45 0.32
CA ILE A 180 6.37 -13.57 -0.70
C ILE A 180 5.12 -14.23 -1.29
N VAL A 181 4.01 -13.52 -1.28
CA VAL A 181 2.78 -13.91 -1.96
C VAL A 181 2.45 -12.86 -3.01
N THR A 182 2.38 -13.28 -4.26
CA THR A 182 1.97 -12.41 -5.37
C THR A 182 0.52 -12.71 -5.74
N GLY A 183 -0.34 -11.69 -5.66
CA GLY A 183 -1.71 -11.74 -6.16
C GLY A 183 -1.79 -11.13 -7.55
N CYS A 184 -2.08 -11.93 -8.58
CA CYS A 184 -2.46 -11.41 -9.89
C CYS A 184 -3.98 -11.29 -9.96
N GLY A 185 -4.50 -10.08 -10.11
CA GLY A 185 -5.93 -9.88 -10.35
C GLY A 185 -6.39 -10.60 -11.63
N TRP A 186 -7.48 -11.33 -11.55
CA TRP A 186 -8.12 -12.04 -12.67
C TRP A 186 -8.75 -11.12 -13.71
N PHE A 187 -8.62 -9.81 -13.56
CA PHE A 187 -9.16 -8.83 -14.49
C PHE A 187 -8.07 -8.25 -15.36
N HIS A 188 -8.32 -8.16 -16.65
CA HIS A 188 -7.50 -7.69 -17.76
C HIS A 188 -6.85 -6.29 -17.60
N LYS A 189 -6.50 -5.88 -16.37
CA LYS A 189 -5.79 -4.62 -16.11
C LYS A 189 -4.41 -4.91 -15.51
N PRO A 190 -3.37 -4.22 -15.97
CA PRO A 190 -2.03 -4.37 -15.45
C PRO A 190 -1.98 -3.83 -14.01
N GLY A 191 -1.58 -4.67 -13.08
CA GLY A 191 -1.36 -4.36 -11.68
C GLY A 191 -1.25 -5.65 -10.88
N ALA A 192 -0.13 -5.88 -10.23
CA ALA A 192 0.04 -6.98 -9.28
C ALA A 192 0.25 -6.38 -7.89
N VAL A 193 -0.40 -6.95 -6.91
CA VAL A 193 -0.15 -6.65 -5.50
C VAL A 193 0.74 -7.75 -4.96
N CYS A 194 1.86 -7.38 -4.36
CA CYS A 194 2.75 -8.30 -3.71
C CYS A 194 2.56 -8.17 -2.20
N PHE A 195 2.25 -9.27 -1.54
CA PHE A 195 2.15 -9.36 -0.09
C PHE A 195 3.42 -10.00 0.45
N LEU A 196 4.01 -9.37 1.44
CA LEU A 196 5.29 -9.77 2.00
C LEU A 196 5.15 -9.88 3.50
N GLN A 197 5.11 -11.10 4.00
CA GLN A 197 4.96 -11.36 5.42
C GLN A 197 6.32 -11.42 6.10
N CYS A 198 6.50 -10.60 7.12
CA CYS A 198 7.64 -10.67 8.02
C CYS A 198 7.34 -11.70 9.11
N ARG A 199 7.82 -12.94 8.96
CA ARG A 199 7.81 -13.91 10.05
C ARG A 199 9.16 -13.91 10.74
N HIS A 200 9.19 -13.51 11.99
CA HIS A 200 10.29 -13.82 12.89
C HIS A 200 9.95 -15.13 13.63
N GLY A 201 10.60 -16.20 13.24
CA GLY A 201 10.76 -17.39 14.05
C GLY A 201 9.63 -18.42 14.01
N LYS A 202 10.04 -19.58 13.57
CA LYS A 202 9.50 -20.92 13.53
C LYS A 202 8.76 -21.30 12.26
N ASP A 203 9.41 -22.23 11.56
CA ASP A 203 8.84 -23.08 10.52
C ASP A 203 7.39 -23.44 10.80
N ILE A 204 6.51 -23.05 9.90
CA ILE A 204 5.30 -23.85 9.69
C ILE A 204 5.69 -24.86 8.61
N ARG A 205 6.12 -26.03 9.06
CA ARG A 205 6.06 -27.22 8.24
C ARG A 205 4.61 -27.70 8.27
N GLU A 206 4.09 -27.91 7.06
CA GLU A 206 2.83 -28.53 6.65
C GLU A 206 1.64 -27.60 6.50
#